data_bbd6ffe03ac10ee33899857ef152ddce
#
_entry.id   bbd6ffe03ac10ee33899857ef152ddce
#
_cell.length_a   1.000
_cell.length_b   1.000
_cell.length_c   1.000
_cell.angle_alpha   90.00
_cell.angle_beta   90.00
_cell.angle_gamma   90.00
#
_symmetry.space_group_name_H-M   'P 1'
#
loop_
_entity.id
_entity.type
_entity.pdbx_description
1 polymer ?
#
loop_
_entity_poly.entity_id
_entity_poly.type
_entity_poly.pdbx_seq_one_letter_code
_entity_poly.pdbx_strand_id
1 'polypeptide(L)'
;MSTEDYPKTQTEFQEKFATEDACWEYLVQMRWPNGFVCCRCKGTKAWLISRGLFECQCGQQTSVKVGTVFQGSRKPLRLWFNVMWAVVVPKTGNSANNLKVSMGFGSYQTIWMWLHKLRRAMIRPGRDRLAGEVEVDETYIGGIEKGKNKRGRGANSKTLVVVATECLGKKLGRVRFRCINQATEDELIPFISDYVEPGSIVITDGWVGYKNIGLSGYKHKKRRYLEVEKMPMSFFHMFIWLMLY
;
A
#
# COMPACT_ATOMS: atom_id res chain seq x y z
N MET A 1 5.93 -6.28 20.51
CA MET A 1 5.50 -6.62 19.13
C MET A 1 6.21 -7.90 18.78
N SER A 2 5.49 -9.02 18.68
CA SER A 2 6.06 -10.26 18.16
C SER A 2 6.53 -9.98 16.74
N THR A 3 7.78 -10.27 16.45
CA THR A 3 8.30 -10.27 15.08
C THR A 3 7.56 -11.38 14.36
N GLU A 4 6.51 -11.01 13.62
CA GLU A 4 5.82 -11.97 12.76
C GLU A 4 6.83 -12.54 11.77
N ASP A 5 6.90 -13.86 11.74
CA ASP A 5 7.82 -14.58 10.86
C ASP A 5 7.26 -14.59 9.43
N TYR A 6 7.62 -13.56 8.65
CA TYR A 6 7.27 -13.47 7.24
C TYR A 6 8.30 -14.17 6.36
N PRO A 7 7.87 -14.89 5.32
CA PRO A 7 8.78 -15.46 4.35
C PRO A 7 9.55 -14.34 3.64
N LYS A 8 10.86 -14.51 3.50
CA LYS A 8 11.77 -13.55 2.85
C LYS A 8 12.09 -13.95 1.42
N THR A 9 11.97 -15.22 1.10
CA THR A 9 12.27 -15.78 -0.21
C THR A 9 11.05 -16.47 -0.82
N GLN A 10 11.09 -16.67 -2.15
CA GLN A 10 10.04 -17.41 -2.86
C GLN A 10 9.93 -18.87 -2.37
N THR A 11 11.05 -19.48 -2.02
CA THR A 11 11.10 -20.87 -1.53
C THR A 11 10.41 -20.97 -0.17
N GLU A 12 10.78 -20.12 0.80
CA GLU A 12 10.12 -20.06 2.11
C GLU A 12 8.62 -19.79 2.00
N PHE A 13 8.22 -18.93 1.05
CA PHE A 13 6.80 -18.67 0.80
C PHE A 13 6.07 -19.91 0.28
N GLN A 14 6.67 -20.64 -0.67
CA GLN A 14 6.08 -21.83 -1.23
C GLN A 14 5.98 -22.97 -0.21
N GLU A 15 6.97 -23.13 0.65
CA GLU A 15 6.97 -24.10 1.74
C GLU A 15 5.90 -23.77 2.78
N LYS A 16 5.86 -22.51 3.25
CA LYS A 16 4.92 -22.05 4.30
C LYS A 16 3.47 -22.10 3.84
N PHE A 17 3.19 -21.80 2.58
CA PHE A 17 1.85 -21.72 1.99
C PHE A 17 1.63 -22.75 0.86
N ALA A 18 2.17 -23.95 1.05
CA ALA A 18 2.10 -25.02 0.06
C ALA A 18 0.67 -25.52 -0.20
N THR A 19 -0.19 -25.53 0.82
CA THR A 19 -1.54 -26.08 0.77
C THR A 19 -2.61 -25.02 1.11
N GLU A 20 -3.85 -25.30 0.73
CA GLU A 20 -5.00 -24.46 1.11
C GLU A 20 -5.18 -24.44 2.65
N ASP A 21 -4.96 -25.60 3.31
CA ASP A 21 -5.09 -25.73 4.76
C ASP A 21 -4.04 -24.90 5.50
N ALA A 22 -2.78 -24.89 5.05
CA ALA A 22 -1.74 -24.05 5.62
C ALA A 22 -2.09 -22.54 5.51
N CYS A 23 -2.64 -22.13 4.38
CA CYS A 23 -3.13 -20.76 4.20
C CYS A 23 -4.30 -20.44 5.13
N TRP A 24 -5.21 -21.40 5.30
CA TRP A 24 -6.38 -21.25 6.19
C TRP A 24 -5.97 -21.18 7.66
N GLU A 25 -5.09 -22.06 8.12
CA GLU A 25 -4.55 -22.07 9.49
C GLU A 25 -3.82 -20.75 9.81
N TYR A 26 -2.98 -20.29 8.90
CA TYR A 26 -2.31 -18.98 9.05
C TYR A 26 -3.32 -17.84 9.20
N LEU A 27 -4.39 -17.84 8.38
CA LEU A 27 -5.42 -16.83 8.47
C LEU A 27 -6.23 -16.90 9.79
N VAL A 28 -6.46 -18.11 10.32
CA VAL A 28 -7.08 -18.33 11.62
C VAL A 28 -6.22 -17.75 12.74
N GLN A 29 -4.91 -18.02 12.73
CA GLN A 29 -3.96 -17.49 13.71
C GLN A 29 -3.90 -15.96 13.68
N MET A 30 -3.86 -15.37 12.48
CA MET A 30 -3.84 -13.92 12.32
C MET A 30 -5.14 -13.27 12.80
N ARG A 31 -6.28 -13.92 12.59
CA ARG A 31 -7.58 -13.40 13.00
C ARG A 31 -7.82 -13.52 14.52
N TRP A 32 -7.38 -14.62 15.08
CA TRP A 32 -7.59 -14.95 16.48
C TRP A 32 -6.29 -15.43 17.15
N PRO A 33 -5.32 -14.53 17.34
CA PRO A 33 -4.00 -14.90 17.88
C PRO A 33 -4.08 -15.48 19.30
N ASN A 34 -5.12 -15.13 20.06
CA ASN A 34 -5.37 -15.61 21.43
C ASN A 34 -6.55 -16.60 21.48
N GLY A 35 -6.89 -17.24 20.36
CA GLY A 35 -8.04 -18.13 20.24
C GLY A 35 -9.31 -17.42 19.77
N PHE A 36 -10.27 -18.22 19.34
CA PHE A 36 -11.53 -17.73 18.77
C PHE A 36 -12.28 -16.78 19.71
N VAL A 37 -12.81 -15.70 19.15
CA VAL A 37 -13.72 -14.78 19.84
C VAL A 37 -14.95 -14.53 18.97
N CYS A 38 -16.13 -14.83 19.50
CA CYS A 38 -17.39 -14.65 18.79
C CYS A 38 -17.69 -13.17 18.58
N CYS A 39 -18.06 -12.80 17.36
CA CYS A 39 -18.43 -11.43 17.04
C CYS A 39 -19.73 -10.98 17.69
N ARG A 40 -20.64 -11.92 18.04
CA ARG A 40 -21.95 -11.64 18.63
C ARG A 40 -21.92 -11.60 20.16
N CYS A 41 -21.49 -12.69 20.80
CA CYS A 41 -21.57 -12.83 22.27
C CYS A 41 -20.22 -12.69 22.98
N LYS A 42 -19.13 -12.47 22.25
CA LYS A 42 -17.74 -12.40 22.77
C LYS A 42 -17.25 -13.70 23.45
N GLY A 43 -18.03 -14.77 23.40
CA GLY A 43 -17.64 -16.07 23.93
C GLY A 43 -16.45 -16.66 23.14
N THR A 44 -15.64 -17.47 23.83
CA THR A 44 -14.42 -18.07 23.27
C THR A 44 -14.60 -19.53 22.88
N LYS A 45 -15.70 -20.16 23.27
CA LYS A 45 -15.99 -21.56 22.94
C LYS A 45 -16.61 -21.65 21.56
N ALA A 46 -15.95 -22.35 20.65
CA ALA A 46 -16.43 -22.63 19.31
C ALA A 46 -15.85 -23.96 18.80
N TRP A 47 -16.51 -24.57 17.85
CA TRP A 47 -16.06 -25.74 17.13
C TRP A 47 -16.10 -25.50 15.63
N LEU A 48 -15.21 -26.17 14.94
CA LEU A 48 -15.14 -26.12 13.48
C LEU A 48 -16.21 -27.04 12.90
N ILE A 49 -17.09 -26.48 12.08
CA ILE A 49 -18.13 -27.21 11.36
C ILE A 49 -17.80 -27.31 9.88
N SER A 50 -18.67 -27.99 9.12
CA SER A 50 -18.52 -28.11 7.68
C SER A 50 -18.29 -26.73 7.00
N ARG A 51 -17.60 -26.73 5.85
CA ARG A 51 -17.25 -25.54 5.05
C ARG A 51 -16.27 -24.57 5.73
N GLY A 52 -15.54 -25.02 6.77
CA GLY A 52 -14.54 -24.17 7.45
C GLY A 52 -15.15 -23.00 8.23
N LEU A 53 -16.33 -23.19 8.79
CA LEU A 53 -16.99 -22.21 9.66
C LEU A 53 -16.75 -22.54 11.13
N PHE A 54 -16.56 -21.52 11.96
CA PHE A 54 -16.57 -21.64 13.41
C PHE A 54 -17.96 -21.37 13.92
N GLU A 55 -18.55 -22.33 14.65
CA GLU A 55 -19.83 -22.15 15.31
C GLU A 55 -19.61 -21.94 16.80
N CYS A 56 -20.10 -20.80 17.30
CA CYS A 56 -20.05 -20.47 18.69
C CYS A 56 -21.19 -21.11 19.47
N GLN A 57 -21.02 -21.32 20.77
CA GLN A 57 -22.05 -21.84 21.66
C GLN A 57 -23.39 -21.06 21.57
N CYS A 58 -23.38 -19.80 21.20
CA CYS A 58 -24.58 -18.98 20.96
C CYS A 58 -25.25 -19.21 19.60
N GLY A 59 -24.82 -20.20 18.80
CA GLY A 59 -25.32 -20.53 17.47
C GLY A 59 -24.79 -19.60 16.35
N GLN A 60 -23.95 -18.61 16.67
CA GLN A 60 -23.36 -17.75 15.66
C GLN A 60 -22.29 -18.49 14.86
N GLN A 61 -22.46 -18.57 13.54
CA GLN A 61 -21.47 -19.13 12.62
C GLN A 61 -20.62 -17.99 12.04
N THR A 62 -19.32 -18.19 12.01
CA THR A 62 -18.35 -17.18 11.55
C THR A 62 -17.30 -17.83 10.64
N SER A 63 -17.15 -17.29 9.42
CA SER A 63 -16.04 -17.66 8.54
C SER A 63 -14.79 -16.86 8.86
N VAL A 64 -13.62 -17.46 8.74
CA VAL A 64 -12.34 -16.78 8.86
C VAL A 64 -12.18 -15.64 7.82
N LYS A 65 -12.90 -15.72 6.69
CA LYS A 65 -12.83 -14.72 5.60
C LYS A 65 -13.70 -13.48 5.82
N VAL A 66 -14.71 -13.53 6.70
CA VAL A 66 -15.65 -12.41 6.93
C VAL A 66 -14.93 -11.20 7.52
N GLY A 67 -15.16 -10.01 6.95
CA GLY A 67 -14.51 -8.77 7.36
C GLY A 67 -13.05 -8.63 6.90
N THR A 68 -12.57 -9.54 6.04
CA THR A 68 -11.23 -9.48 5.46
C THR A 68 -11.28 -9.19 3.94
N VAL A 69 -10.14 -8.97 3.32
CA VAL A 69 -10.02 -8.80 1.86
C VAL A 69 -10.53 -10.02 1.08
N PHE A 70 -10.58 -11.19 1.72
CA PHE A 70 -11.03 -12.46 1.14
C PHE A 70 -12.55 -12.63 1.16
N GLN A 71 -13.29 -11.72 1.80
CA GLN A 71 -14.75 -11.81 1.93
C GLN A 71 -15.42 -11.88 0.57
N GLY A 72 -16.37 -12.83 0.42
CA GLY A 72 -17.12 -13.06 -0.81
C GLY A 72 -16.32 -13.73 -1.93
N SER A 73 -15.05 -14.09 -1.72
CA SER A 73 -14.25 -14.80 -2.71
C SER A 73 -14.55 -16.30 -2.69
N ARG A 74 -14.84 -16.85 -3.89
CA ARG A 74 -14.96 -18.30 -4.13
C ARG A 74 -13.62 -18.93 -4.53
N LYS A 75 -12.59 -18.11 -4.76
CA LYS A 75 -11.27 -18.60 -5.15
C LYS A 75 -10.49 -19.09 -3.93
N PRO A 76 -9.57 -20.07 -4.11
CA PRO A 76 -8.75 -20.61 -3.03
C PRO A 76 -7.91 -19.51 -2.33
N LEU A 77 -7.66 -19.67 -1.03
CA LEU A 77 -6.76 -18.78 -0.27
C LEU A 77 -5.34 -18.84 -0.80
N ARG A 78 -4.87 -20.02 -1.19
CA ARG A 78 -3.56 -20.20 -1.79
C ARG A 78 -3.37 -19.28 -3.02
N LEU A 79 -4.37 -19.14 -3.87
CA LEU A 79 -4.31 -18.23 -5.01
C LEU A 79 -4.23 -16.76 -4.56
N TRP A 80 -4.98 -16.37 -3.51
CA TRP A 80 -4.90 -15.05 -2.91
C TRP A 80 -3.50 -14.76 -2.36
N PHE A 81 -2.91 -15.71 -1.63
CA PHE A 81 -1.57 -15.56 -1.07
C PHE A 81 -0.51 -15.41 -2.17
N ASN A 82 -0.61 -16.20 -3.26
CA ASN A 82 0.28 -16.04 -4.41
C ASN A 82 0.14 -14.66 -5.08
N VAL A 83 -1.08 -14.15 -5.24
CA VAL A 83 -1.29 -12.79 -5.78
C VAL A 83 -0.72 -11.73 -4.83
N MET A 84 -0.94 -11.87 -3.52
CA MET A 84 -0.37 -10.95 -2.51
C MET A 84 1.15 -10.94 -2.59
N TRP A 85 1.79 -12.09 -2.65
CA TRP A 85 3.24 -12.24 -2.83
C TRP A 85 3.73 -11.56 -4.11
N ALA A 86 3.07 -11.83 -5.23
CA ALA A 86 3.41 -11.25 -6.52
C ALA A 86 3.20 -9.72 -6.57
N VAL A 87 2.38 -9.14 -5.71
CA VAL A 87 2.18 -7.69 -5.61
C VAL A 87 3.23 -7.02 -4.72
N VAL A 88 3.62 -7.70 -3.62
CA VAL A 88 4.46 -7.07 -2.57
C VAL A 88 5.96 -7.21 -2.87
N VAL A 89 6.39 -8.33 -3.42
CA VAL A 89 7.83 -8.66 -3.54
C VAL A 89 8.53 -7.98 -4.72
N PRO A 90 7.96 -7.92 -5.95
CA PRO A 90 8.65 -7.32 -7.07
C PRO A 90 8.80 -5.81 -6.91
N LYS A 91 10.01 -5.28 -7.12
CA LYS A 91 10.28 -3.83 -7.11
C LYS A 91 9.50 -3.05 -8.17
N THR A 92 9.20 -3.67 -9.29
CA THR A 92 8.48 -3.06 -10.43
C THR A 92 6.96 -3.18 -10.32
N GLY A 93 6.44 -3.88 -9.28
CA GLY A 93 5.03 -4.22 -9.18
C GLY A 93 4.56 -5.21 -10.25
N ASN A 94 3.25 -5.44 -10.29
CA ASN A 94 2.63 -6.32 -11.29
C ASN A 94 1.35 -5.71 -11.85
N SER A 95 1.19 -5.76 -13.17
CA SER A 95 -0.05 -5.34 -13.82
C SER A 95 -1.13 -6.41 -13.71
N ALA A 96 -2.41 -5.99 -13.80
CA ALA A 96 -3.54 -6.92 -13.80
C ALA A 96 -3.48 -7.92 -14.96
N ASN A 97 -2.98 -7.50 -16.13
CA ASN A 97 -2.79 -8.39 -17.27
C ASN A 97 -1.72 -9.45 -17.02
N ASN A 98 -0.58 -9.06 -16.45
CA ASN A 98 0.48 -10.00 -16.11
C ASN A 98 0.00 -11.02 -15.08
N LEU A 99 -0.66 -10.58 -14.02
CA LEU A 99 -1.21 -11.47 -13.01
C LEU A 99 -2.34 -12.36 -13.55
N LYS A 100 -3.18 -11.84 -14.47
CA LYS A 100 -4.20 -12.66 -15.14
C LYS A 100 -3.56 -13.85 -15.83
N VAL A 101 -2.52 -13.62 -16.61
CA VAL A 101 -1.83 -14.67 -17.37
C VAL A 101 -1.05 -15.59 -16.45
N SER A 102 -0.19 -15.05 -15.59
CA SER A 102 0.72 -15.83 -14.74
C SER A 102 0.00 -16.68 -13.67
N MET A 103 -1.16 -16.21 -13.18
CA MET A 103 -1.94 -16.89 -12.16
C MET A 103 -3.17 -17.65 -12.70
N GLY A 104 -3.37 -17.66 -14.02
CA GLY A 104 -4.47 -18.38 -14.66
C GLY A 104 -5.87 -17.84 -14.38
N PHE A 105 -6.02 -16.51 -14.26
CA PHE A 105 -7.35 -15.92 -14.10
C PHE A 105 -8.11 -15.88 -15.43
N GLY A 106 -9.34 -16.42 -15.44
CA GLY A 106 -10.20 -16.35 -16.62
C GLY A 106 -10.72 -14.93 -16.94
N SER A 107 -10.79 -14.03 -15.94
CA SER A 107 -11.32 -12.69 -16.09
C SER A 107 -10.35 -11.63 -15.60
N TYR A 108 -10.12 -10.62 -16.43
CA TYR A 108 -9.37 -9.42 -16.08
C TYR A 108 -10.02 -8.66 -14.92
N GLN A 109 -11.33 -8.51 -14.94
CA GLN A 109 -12.07 -7.78 -13.91
C GLN A 109 -11.86 -8.39 -12.52
N THR A 110 -11.78 -9.72 -12.44
CA THR A 110 -11.55 -10.40 -11.15
C THR A 110 -10.22 -10.01 -10.55
N ILE A 111 -9.12 -10.11 -11.31
CA ILE A 111 -7.79 -9.75 -10.78
C ILE A 111 -7.66 -8.23 -10.55
N TRP A 112 -8.28 -7.43 -11.41
CA TRP A 112 -8.31 -5.97 -11.23
C TRP A 112 -9.00 -5.59 -9.91
N MET A 113 -10.16 -6.16 -9.60
CA MET A 113 -10.84 -5.97 -8.31
C MET A 113 -10.01 -6.45 -7.11
N TRP A 114 -9.26 -7.56 -7.27
CA TRP A 114 -8.37 -8.06 -6.23
C TRP A 114 -7.23 -7.08 -5.95
N LEU A 115 -6.62 -6.54 -6.97
CA LEU A 115 -5.59 -5.51 -6.83
C LEU A 115 -6.11 -4.28 -6.09
N HIS A 116 -7.35 -3.83 -6.39
CA HIS A 116 -7.98 -2.73 -5.65
C HIS A 116 -8.22 -3.07 -4.17
N LYS A 117 -8.71 -4.27 -3.87
CA LYS A 117 -8.88 -4.73 -2.48
C LYS A 117 -7.53 -4.75 -1.73
N LEU A 118 -6.48 -5.28 -2.36
CA LEU A 118 -5.15 -5.35 -1.76
C LEU A 118 -4.57 -3.95 -1.53
N ARG A 119 -4.62 -3.07 -2.52
CA ARG A 119 -4.18 -1.66 -2.38
C ARG A 119 -4.90 -0.95 -1.24
N ARG A 120 -6.22 -1.14 -1.14
CA ARG A 120 -7.00 -0.57 -0.04
C ARG A 120 -6.59 -1.13 1.34
N ALA A 121 -6.28 -2.42 1.41
CA ALA A 121 -5.80 -3.06 2.64
C ALA A 121 -4.41 -2.56 3.06
N MET A 122 -3.59 -2.10 2.13
CA MET A 122 -2.28 -1.51 2.43
C MET A 122 -2.37 -0.12 3.07
N ILE A 123 -3.56 0.52 3.00
CA ILE A 123 -3.81 1.82 3.62
C ILE A 123 -4.29 1.56 5.06
N ARG A 124 -3.45 1.89 6.05
CA ARG A 124 -3.82 1.81 7.47
C ARG A 124 -4.40 3.15 7.93
N PRO A 125 -5.61 3.20 8.51
CA PRO A 125 -6.09 4.39 9.22
C PRO A 125 -5.19 4.70 10.43
N GLY A 126 -5.04 5.99 10.79
CA GLY A 126 -4.27 6.40 11.98
C GLY A 126 -2.78 6.05 11.92
N ARG A 127 -2.18 6.03 10.72
CA ARG A 127 -0.74 5.78 10.57
C ARG A 127 0.09 6.89 11.22
N ASP A 128 1.17 6.49 11.90
CA ASP A 128 2.15 7.42 12.44
C ASP A 128 2.68 8.36 11.34
N ARG A 129 3.02 9.58 11.72
CA ARG A 129 3.65 10.54 10.82
C ARG A 129 5.03 10.04 10.39
N LEU A 130 5.48 10.51 9.24
CA LEU A 130 6.83 10.28 8.76
C LEU A 130 7.81 11.11 9.59
N ALA A 131 8.98 10.57 9.92
CA ALA A 131 9.95 11.24 10.79
C ALA A 131 11.37 11.22 10.19
N GLY A 132 12.23 12.09 10.70
CA GLY A 132 13.63 12.17 10.27
C GLY A 132 13.80 12.98 8.98
N GLU A 133 14.48 12.42 7.98
CA GLU A 133 14.58 13.02 6.65
C GLU A 133 13.40 12.55 5.79
N VAL A 134 12.62 13.49 5.26
CA VAL A 134 11.45 13.21 4.42
C VAL A 134 11.57 13.99 3.12
N GLU A 135 11.62 13.28 2.01
CA GLU A 135 11.60 13.88 0.66
C GLU A 135 10.15 14.09 0.23
N VAL A 136 9.84 15.29 -0.26
CA VAL A 136 8.51 15.67 -0.75
C VAL A 136 8.63 16.20 -2.17
N ASP A 137 7.78 15.66 -3.07
CA ASP A 137 7.74 16.01 -4.49
C ASP A 137 6.33 15.86 -5.04
N GLU A 138 6.04 16.45 -6.20
CA GLU A 138 4.75 16.34 -6.89
C GLU A 138 4.89 15.63 -8.22
N THR A 139 3.87 14.85 -8.55
CA THR A 139 3.83 14.15 -9.82
C THR A 139 2.43 14.14 -10.44
N TYR A 140 2.37 14.14 -11.76
CA TYR A 140 1.11 14.00 -12.50
C TYR A 140 0.85 12.54 -12.83
N ILE A 141 -0.31 12.03 -12.37
CA ILE A 141 -0.79 10.68 -12.66
C ILE A 141 -1.90 10.76 -13.70
N GLY A 142 -1.76 10.01 -14.80
CA GLY A 142 -2.74 9.93 -15.88
C GLY A 142 -2.13 9.44 -17.19
N GLY A 143 -3.00 9.06 -18.14
CA GLY A 143 -2.58 8.59 -19.46
C GLY A 143 -1.96 9.68 -20.33
N ILE A 144 -1.41 9.27 -21.48
CA ILE A 144 -0.85 10.18 -22.49
C ILE A 144 -2.01 10.98 -23.11
N GLU A 145 -1.94 12.30 -23.08
CA GLU A 145 -2.88 13.18 -23.79
C GLU A 145 -2.56 13.14 -25.29
N LYS A 146 -3.46 12.56 -26.09
CA LYS A 146 -3.33 12.59 -27.57
C LYS A 146 -3.64 14.00 -28.06
N GLY A 147 -2.71 14.60 -28.76
CA GLY A 147 -2.95 15.80 -29.59
C GLY A 147 -2.62 17.17 -29.01
N LYS A 148 -1.96 17.28 -27.85
CA LYS A 148 -1.52 18.58 -27.33
C LYS A 148 -0.08 18.54 -26.82
N ASN A 149 0.85 18.96 -27.68
CA ASN A 149 2.22 19.31 -27.27
C ASN A 149 2.21 20.61 -26.44
N LYS A 150 1.62 20.61 -25.24
CA LYS A 150 1.78 21.70 -24.30
C LYS A 150 2.99 21.42 -23.41
N ARG A 151 4.08 22.11 -23.69
CA ARG A 151 5.18 22.28 -22.72
C ARG A 151 4.64 23.09 -21.54
N GLY A 152 4.69 22.56 -20.31
CA GLY A 152 4.35 23.27 -19.09
C GLY A 152 3.58 22.43 -18.07
N ARG A 153 3.56 22.90 -16.81
CA ARG A 153 2.80 22.35 -15.68
C ARG A 153 1.30 22.62 -15.86
N GLY A 154 0.59 21.84 -16.63
CA GLY A 154 -0.84 22.06 -16.86
C GLY A 154 -1.43 20.96 -17.72
N ALA A 155 -1.53 19.77 -17.18
CA ALA A 155 -2.21 18.66 -17.82
C ALA A 155 -3.64 18.59 -17.29
N ASN A 156 -4.61 19.16 -18.01
CA ASN A 156 -6.01 19.26 -17.59
C ASN A 156 -6.71 17.90 -17.37
N SER A 157 -6.13 16.79 -17.85
CA SER A 157 -6.67 15.43 -17.69
C SER A 157 -5.89 14.56 -16.71
N LYS A 158 -4.81 15.09 -16.10
CA LYS A 158 -3.98 14.35 -15.15
C LYS A 158 -4.25 14.80 -13.72
N THR A 159 -4.25 13.83 -12.80
CA THR A 159 -4.36 14.10 -11.37
C THR A 159 -2.98 14.47 -10.83
N LEU A 160 -2.88 15.61 -10.17
CA LEU A 160 -1.67 16.00 -9.44
C LEU A 160 -1.66 15.30 -8.08
N VAL A 161 -0.55 14.65 -7.77
CA VAL A 161 -0.35 13.91 -6.52
C VAL A 161 0.92 14.39 -5.85
N VAL A 162 0.81 14.85 -4.61
CA VAL A 162 1.96 15.09 -3.74
C VAL A 162 2.36 13.80 -3.04
N VAL A 163 3.66 13.57 -2.94
CA VAL A 163 4.28 12.37 -2.38
C VAL A 163 5.25 12.78 -1.30
N ALA A 164 5.18 12.15 -0.13
CA ALA A 164 6.19 12.28 0.93
C ALA A 164 6.78 10.90 1.23
N THR A 165 8.11 10.80 1.27
CA THR A 165 8.84 9.54 1.47
C THR A 165 9.90 9.70 2.54
N GLU A 166 9.93 8.82 3.53
CA GLU A 166 11.03 8.76 4.49
C GLU A 166 12.32 8.28 3.83
N CYS A 167 13.43 8.95 4.16
CA CYS A 167 14.76 8.58 3.72
C CYS A 167 15.51 7.89 4.87
N LEU A 168 15.78 6.60 4.73
CA LEU A 168 16.52 5.79 5.70
C LEU A 168 17.95 5.52 5.18
N GLY A 169 18.74 6.59 5.08
CA GLY A 169 20.05 6.55 4.43
C GLY A 169 19.91 6.26 2.93
N LYS A 170 20.39 5.09 2.48
CA LYS A 170 20.27 4.65 1.07
C LYS A 170 18.94 3.92 0.76
N LYS A 171 18.08 3.71 1.75
CA LYS A 171 16.80 3.00 1.59
C LYS A 171 15.65 3.98 1.72
N LEU A 172 14.55 3.69 1.03
CA LEU A 172 13.29 4.38 1.21
C LEU A 172 12.47 3.70 2.31
N GLY A 173 11.87 4.51 3.18
CA GLY A 173 11.00 4.07 4.25
C GLY A 173 9.51 4.16 3.85
N ARG A 174 8.71 4.64 4.79
CA ARG A 174 7.26 4.80 4.61
C ARG A 174 6.95 5.93 3.63
N VAL A 175 5.83 5.81 2.93
CA VAL A 175 5.39 6.77 1.92
C VAL A 175 3.98 7.25 2.23
N ARG A 176 3.67 8.51 1.91
CA ARG A 176 2.34 9.12 1.95
C ARG A 176 2.02 9.81 0.65
N PHE A 177 0.75 9.76 0.26
CA PHE A 177 0.25 10.36 -0.96
C PHE A 177 -1.04 11.12 -0.69
N ARG A 178 -1.24 12.20 -1.43
CA ARG A 178 -2.50 12.95 -1.49
C ARG A 178 -2.71 13.50 -2.89
N CYS A 179 -3.93 13.35 -3.43
CA CYS A 179 -4.32 14.10 -4.61
C CYS A 179 -4.55 15.56 -4.21
N ILE A 180 -3.96 16.47 -4.98
CA ILE A 180 -4.08 17.91 -4.81
C ILE A 180 -4.53 18.55 -6.12
N ASN A 181 -5.14 19.74 -6.05
CA ASN A 181 -5.57 20.44 -7.25
C ASN A 181 -4.42 21.24 -7.86
N GLN A 182 -3.60 21.87 -7.01
CA GLN A 182 -2.47 22.69 -7.42
C GLN A 182 -1.31 22.52 -6.44
N ALA A 183 -0.08 22.68 -6.94
CA ALA A 183 1.14 22.68 -6.11
C ALA A 183 1.36 24.05 -5.45
N THR A 184 0.39 24.50 -4.65
CA THR A 184 0.43 25.76 -3.91
C THR A 184 0.77 25.52 -2.45
N GLU A 185 1.19 26.56 -1.76
CA GLU A 185 1.48 26.54 -0.33
C GLU A 185 0.28 26.04 0.48
N ASP A 186 -0.95 26.50 0.12
CA ASP A 186 -2.20 26.14 0.80
C ASP A 186 -2.55 24.66 0.73
N GLU A 187 -2.01 23.90 -0.25
CA GLU A 187 -2.21 22.47 -0.36
C GLU A 187 -1.00 21.67 0.15
N LEU A 188 0.22 22.17 -0.08
CA LEU A 188 1.46 21.45 0.27
C LEU A 188 1.78 21.51 1.77
N ILE A 189 1.62 22.68 2.42
CA ILE A 189 1.92 22.80 3.84
C ILE A 189 0.96 21.99 4.72
N PRO A 190 -0.38 22.00 4.51
CA PRO A 190 -1.28 21.10 5.23
C PRO A 190 -0.98 19.62 5.01
N PHE A 191 -0.60 19.20 3.78
CA PHE A 191 -0.18 17.85 3.52
C PHE A 191 1.02 17.44 4.38
N ILE A 192 2.05 18.30 4.43
CA ILE A 192 3.24 18.03 5.24
C ILE A 192 2.88 17.98 6.72
N SER A 193 2.06 18.93 7.21
CA SER A 193 1.62 18.97 8.62
C SER A 193 0.82 17.75 9.04
N ASP A 194 0.03 17.18 8.14
CA ASP A 194 -0.77 15.99 8.42
C ASP A 194 0.07 14.71 8.48
N TYR A 195 1.11 14.62 7.63
CA TYR A 195 1.82 13.36 7.39
C TYR A 195 3.27 13.33 7.87
N VAL A 196 3.86 14.48 8.22
CA VAL A 196 5.26 14.57 8.66
C VAL A 196 5.32 15.06 10.10
N GLU A 197 6.19 14.45 10.90
CA GLU A 197 6.43 14.84 12.30
C GLU A 197 7.10 16.22 12.36
N PRO A 198 6.58 17.15 13.19
CA PRO A 198 7.25 18.43 13.40
C PRO A 198 8.72 18.25 13.83
N GLY A 199 9.60 19.16 13.36
CA GLY A 199 11.03 19.06 13.61
C GLY A 199 11.81 18.17 12.62
N SER A 200 11.13 17.44 11.75
CA SER A 200 11.75 16.65 10.67
C SER A 200 12.44 17.56 9.64
N ILE A 201 13.38 16.97 8.90
CA ILE A 201 14.05 17.61 7.76
C ILE A 201 13.23 17.31 6.51
N VAL A 202 12.60 18.31 5.94
CA VAL A 202 11.84 18.16 4.69
C VAL A 202 12.72 18.59 3.51
N ILE A 203 12.91 17.66 2.57
CA ILE A 203 13.75 17.81 1.38
C ILE A 203 12.83 18.02 0.18
N THR A 204 13.02 19.11 -0.59
CA THR A 204 12.23 19.40 -1.79
C THR A 204 13.12 19.87 -2.94
N ASP A 205 12.57 19.99 -4.15
CA ASP A 205 13.23 20.62 -5.32
C ASP A 205 13.39 22.14 -5.18
N GLY A 206 12.82 22.73 -4.13
CA GLY A 206 12.86 24.18 -3.88
C GLY A 206 11.79 24.98 -4.64
N TRP A 207 10.71 24.32 -5.09
CA TRP A 207 9.54 24.98 -5.67
C TRP A 207 8.98 26.07 -4.72
N VAL A 208 8.41 27.13 -5.31
CA VAL A 208 7.91 28.31 -4.55
C VAL A 208 6.83 27.95 -3.53
N GLY A 209 6.03 26.92 -3.78
CA GLY A 209 5.00 26.42 -2.85
C GLY A 209 5.55 25.89 -1.52
N TYR A 210 6.86 25.66 -1.41
CA TYR A 210 7.53 25.23 -0.17
C TYR A 210 8.25 26.38 0.56
N LYS A 211 8.08 27.64 0.12
CA LYS A 211 8.88 28.76 0.63
C LYS A 211 8.77 28.93 2.15
N ASN A 212 7.57 28.74 2.70
CA ASN A 212 7.28 29.01 4.11
C ASN A 212 7.28 27.75 4.99
N ILE A 213 7.77 26.62 4.50
CA ILE A 213 7.78 25.35 5.23
C ILE A 213 8.54 25.43 6.57
N GLY A 214 9.59 26.27 6.63
CA GLY A 214 10.35 26.54 7.85
C GLY A 214 9.53 27.21 8.95
N LEU A 215 8.54 28.03 8.58
CA LEU A 215 7.64 28.68 9.54
C LEU A 215 6.66 27.69 10.18
N SER A 216 6.45 26.54 9.55
CA SER A 216 5.56 25.47 10.04
C SER A 216 6.27 24.46 10.95
N GLY A 217 7.49 24.76 11.42
CA GLY A 217 8.22 23.92 12.38
C GLY A 217 9.08 22.81 11.76
N TYR A 218 9.39 22.91 10.47
CA TYR A 218 10.24 21.95 9.75
C TYR A 218 11.59 22.55 9.37
N LYS A 219 12.62 21.71 9.30
CA LYS A 219 13.92 22.10 8.74
C LYS A 219 13.87 21.88 7.23
N HIS A 220 13.89 22.96 6.44
CA HIS A 220 13.81 22.87 4.99
C HIS A 220 15.19 22.70 4.34
N LYS A 221 15.38 21.63 3.57
CA LYS A 221 16.58 21.38 2.76
C LYS A 221 16.20 21.33 1.29
N LYS A 222 16.75 22.25 0.50
CA LYS A 222 16.55 22.26 -0.95
C LYS A 222 17.57 21.37 -1.62
N ARG A 223 17.11 20.42 -2.47
CA ARG A 223 17.97 19.58 -3.27
C ARG A 223 18.22 20.24 -4.62
N ARG A 224 19.50 20.45 -4.99
CA ARG A 224 19.85 20.92 -6.32
C ARG A 224 19.81 19.74 -7.31
N TYR A 225 19.32 19.98 -8.52
CA TYR A 225 19.11 18.99 -9.59
C TYR A 225 20.37 18.17 -9.95
N LEU A 226 21.57 18.67 -9.67
CA LEU A 226 22.85 18.01 -9.93
C LEU A 226 23.18 16.84 -8.97
N GLU A 227 22.45 16.67 -7.87
CA GLU A 227 22.66 15.57 -6.91
C GLU A 227 21.77 14.35 -7.20
N VAL A 228 20.85 14.45 -8.18
CA VAL A 228 19.85 13.42 -8.51
C VAL A 228 20.45 12.19 -9.21
N GLU A 229 21.69 12.29 -9.73
CA GLU A 229 22.34 11.16 -10.44
C GLU A 229 22.70 9.95 -9.55
N LYS A 230 22.56 10.03 -8.22
CA LYS A 230 22.95 8.95 -7.29
C LYS A 230 21.81 8.17 -6.65
N MET A 231 20.54 8.55 -6.86
CA MET A 231 19.41 7.69 -6.51
C MET A 231 18.77 7.10 -7.77
N PRO A 232 18.50 5.79 -7.79
CA PRO A 232 17.85 5.20 -8.96
C PRO A 232 16.46 5.80 -9.11
N MET A 233 16.26 6.63 -10.15
CA MET A 233 14.95 7.15 -10.60
C MET A 233 13.89 6.05 -10.79
N SER A 234 14.31 4.79 -10.74
CA SER A 234 13.46 3.61 -10.85
C SER A 234 12.41 3.50 -9.73
N PHE A 235 12.65 4.04 -8.53
CA PHE A 235 11.72 3.91 -7.41
C PHE A 235 10.52 4.86 -7.52
N PHE A 236 10.73 6.08 -7.99
CA PHE A 236 9.63 7.04 -8.19
C PHE A 236 8.69 6.58 -9.32
N HIS A 237 9.24 6.08 -10.42
CA HIS A 237 8.46 5.45 -11.49
C HIS A 237 7.76 4.17 -11.04
N MET A 238 8.37 3.39 -10.15
CA MET A 238 7.81 2.15 -9.64
C MET A 238 6.56 2.37 -8.78
N PHE A 239 6.55 3.39 -7.93
CA PHE A 239 5.39 3.71 -7.10
C PHE A 239 4.22 4.26 -7.93
N ILE A 240 4.50 5.07 -8.94
CA ILE A 240 3.50 5.57 -9.89
C ILE A 240 2.88 4.39 -10.65
N TRP A 241 3.70 3.42 -11.05
CA TRP A 241 3.25 2.22 -11.78
C TRP A 241 2.36 1.30 -10.91
N LEU A 242 2.66 1.17 -9.62
CA LEU A 242 1.82 0.44 -8.65
C LEU A 242 0.43 1.08 -8.46
N MET A 243 0.29 2.37 -8.70
CA MET A 243 -1.00 3.08 -8.62
C MET A 243 -1.77 3.11 -9.93
N LEU A 244 -1.11 3.00 -11.09
CA LEU A 244 -1.72 3.19 -12.42
C LEU A 244 -2.16 1.88 -13.08
N TYR A 245 -1.67 0.72 -12.64
CA TYR A 245 -2.00 -0.59 -13.17
C TYR A 245 -2.43 -1.55 -12.06
#